data_cb9f62e9962e121d17fb1fbe9789f1bd
#
_entry.id   cb9f62e9962e121d17fb1fbe9789f1bd
#
_cell.length_a   1.000
_cell.length_b   1.000
_cell.length_c   1.000
_cell.angle_alpha   90.00
_cell.angle_beta   90.00
_cell.angle_gamma   90.00
#
_symmetry.space_group_name_H-M   'P 1'
#
loop_
_entity.id
_entity.type
_entity.pdbx_description
1 polymer ?
#
loop_
_entity_poly.entity_id
_entity_poly.type
_entity_poly.pdbx_seq_one_letter_code
_entity_poly.pdbx_strand_id
1 'polypeptide(L)'
;MSTEKTRRPSPLQRRILVVLAALDANRPGPVATRDLGRLLEQGADVPVYGPNLRASCRRLEDAGWLRTLRAPNLQLAVELTDAGRDQAAPLLQA
;
A
#
# COMPACT_ATOMS: atom_id res chain seq x y z
N MET A 1 7.07 21.25 15.60
CA MET A 1 6.80 20.79 15.67
C MET A 1 6.42 19.87 15.20
N SER A 2 6.15 19.37 15.14
CA SER A 2 5.98 18.32 14.87
C SER A 2 5.14 17.94 13.86
N THR A 3 5.45 18.22 12.75
CA THR A 3 4.68 17.83 11.62
C THR A 3 4.72 16.36 11.36
N GLU A 4 5.67 15.68 11.93
CA GLU A 4 5.70 14.25 11.77
C GLU A 4 4.45 13.57 12.26
N LYS A 5 3.81 14.20 13.22
CA LYS A 5 2.61 13.61 13.73
C LYS A 5 1.53 13.49 12.71
N THR A 6 1.55 14.36 11.73
CA THR A 6 0.53 14.33 10.71
C THR A 6 0.82 13.29 9.64
N ARG A 7 1.95 12.61 9.74
CA ARG A 7 2.30 11.59 8.79
C ARG A 7 1.75 10.23 9.11
N ARG A 8 0.92 10.16 10.13
CA ARG A 8 0.29 8.91 10.47
C ARG A 8 -0.55 8.43 9.30
N PRO A 9 -0.37 7.20 8.83
CA PRO A 9 -1.16 6.71 7.70
C PRO A 9 -2.64 6.64 8.04
N SER A 10 -3.47 6.92 7.05
CA SER A 10 -4.91 6.74 7.20
C SER A 10 -5.22 5.25 7.33
N PRO A 11 -6.46 4.91 7.74
CA PRO A 11 -6.83 3.49 7.82
C PRO A 11 -6.63 2.75 6.50
N LEU A 12 -6.98 3.36 5.38
CA LEU A 12 -6.78 2.71 4.09
C LEU A 12 -5.29 2.54 3.78
N GLN A 13 -4.48 3.56 4.08
CA GLN A 13 -3.05 3.48 3.85
C GLN A 13 -2.43 2.35 4.68
N ARG A 14 -2.86 2.21 5.94
CA ARG A 14 -2.37 1.12 6.77
C ARG A 14 -2.74 -0.23 6.22
N ARG A 15 -3.98 -0.37 5.72
CA ARG A 15 -4.39 -1.63 5.14
C ARG A 15 -3.59 -1.96 3.90
N ILE A 16 -3.28 -0.96 3.08
CA ILE A 16 -2.43 -1.16 1.90
C ILE A 16 -1.07 -1.70 2.32
N LEU A 17 -0.46 -1.07 3.33
CA LEU A 17 0.84 -1.52 3.81
C LEU A 17 0.79 -2.95 4.32
N VAL A 18 -0.23 -3.29 5.09
CA VAL A 18 -0.35 -4.63 5.66
C VAL A 18 -0.55 -5.67 4.56
N VAL A 19 -1.43 -5.39 3.60
CA VAL A 19 -1.67 -6.35 2.53
C VAL A 19 -0.42 -6.54 1.69
N LEU A 20 0.26 -5.46 1.34
CA LEU A 20 1.47 -5.57 0.54
C LEU A 20 2.57 -6.29 1.29
N ALA A 21 2.69 -6.07 2.59
CA ALA A 21 3.71 -6.76 3.39
C ALA A 21 3.42 -8.25 3.48
N ALA A 22 2.16 -8.61 3.62
CA ALA A 22 1.77 -10.03 3.67
C ALA A 22 2.07 -10.71 2.34
N LEU A 23 1.78 -10.04 1.23
CA LEU A 23 2.08 -10.60 -0.09
C LEU A 23 3.59 -10.68 -0.33
N ASP A 24 4.31 -9.66 0.11
CA ASP A 24 5.76 -9.60 -0.05
C ASP A 24 6.46 -10.74 0.68
N ALA A 25 5.92 -11.13 1.82
CA ALA A 25 6.48 -12.23 2.59
C ALA A 25 6.40 -13.56 1.85
N ASN A 26 5.35 -13.74 1.04
CA ASN A 26 5.18 -14.96 0.28
C ASN A 26 5.82 -14.89 -1.09
N ARG A 27 5.67 -13.75 -1.76
CA ARG A 27 6.17 -13.58 -3.10
C ARG A 27 6.57 -12.13 -3.27
N PRO A 28 7.85 -11.80 -3.07
CA PRO A 28 8.31 -10.41 -3.24
C PRO A 28 8.10 -9.94 -4.67
N GLY A 29 7.81 -8.67 -4.81
CA GLY A 29 7.68 -8.07 -6.11
C GLY A 29 6.46 -7.17 -6.22
N PRO A 30 6.30 -6.54 -7.38
CA PRO A 30 5.19 -5.63 -7.58
C PRO A 30 3.84 -6.34 -7.60
N VAL A 31 2.82 -5.62 -7.15
CA VAL A 31 1.43 -6.10 -7.14
C VAL A 31 0.62 -5.12 -7.98
N ALA A 32 -0.12 -5.64 -8.95
CA ALA A 32 -0.98 -4.79 -9.75
C ALA A 32 -1.98 -4.06 -8.87
N THR A 33 -2.16 -2.76 -9.12
CA THR A 33 -3.09 -1.99 -8.29
C THR A 33 -4.49 -2.56 -8.35
N ARG A 34 -4.88 -3.13 -9.48
CA ARG A 34 -6.17 -3.79 -9.61
C ARG A 34 -6.31 -4.95 -8.63
N ASP A 35 -5.27 -5.77 -8.53
CA ASP A 35 -5.28 -6.90 -7.61
C ASP A 35 -5.27 -6.44 -6.17
N LEU A 36 -4.52 -5.38 -5.89
CA LEU A 36 -4.49 -4.80 -4.56
C LEU A 36 -5.89 -4.35 -4.15
N GLY A 37 -6.59 -3.66 -5.04
CA GLY A 37 -7.95 -3.22 -4.75
C GLY A 37 -8.87 -4.38 -4.44
N ARG A 38 -8.75 -5.46 -5.21
CA ARG A 38 -9.57 -6.64 -4.99
C ARG A 38 -9.29 -7.28 -3.63
N LEU A 39 -8.02 -7.37 -3.27
CA LEU A 39 -7.65 -7.96 -1.99
C LEU A 39 -8.14 -7.10 -0.82
N LEU A 40 -8.06 -5.78 -0.96
CA LEU A 40 -8.55 -4.90 0.08
C LEU A 40 -10.05 -5.06 0.27
N GLU A 41 -10.79 -5.25 -0.80
CA GLU A 41 -12.23 -5.44 -0.71
C GLU A 41 -12.60 -6.76 -0.07
N GLN A 42 -11.80 -7.78 -0.27
CA GLN A 42 -12.08 -9.09 0.33
C GLN A 42 -12.04 -9.05 1.84
N GLY A 43 -11.24 -8.16 2.40
CA GLY A 43 -11.10 -8.08 3.84
C GLY A 43 -11.93 -6.99 4.49
N ALA A 44 -12.85 -6.39 3.74
CA ALA A 44 -13.62 -5.26 4.25
C ALA A 44 -15.07 -5.37 3.83
N ASP A 45 -15.95 -4.75 4.62
CA ASP A 45 -17.37 -4.72 4.32
C ASP A 45 -17.72 -3.69 3.27
N VAL A 46 -16.85 -2.73 3.03
CA VAL A 46 -17.13 -1.64 2.11
C VAL A 46 -16.19 -1.74 0.92
N PRO A 47 -16.67 -1.41 -0.26
CA PRO A 47 -15.82 -1.41 -1.44
C PRO A 47 -14.76 -0.33 -1.36
N VAL A 48 -13.65 -0.56 -2.04
CA VAL A 48 -12.56 0.41 -2.11
C VAL A 48 -12.73 1.20 -3.41
N TYR A 49 -13.00 2.48 -3.25
CA TYR A 49 -13.19 3.36 -4.39
C TYR A 49 -11.85 3.56 -5.09
N GLY A 50 -11.83 3.30 -6.40
CA GLY A 50 -10.59 3.35 -7.17
C GLY A 50 -9.79 4.64 -7.02
N PRO A 51 -10.40 5.82 -7.15
CA PRO A 51 -9.67 7.07 -6.94
C PRO A 51 -9.07 7.20 -5.55
N ASN A 52 -9.75 6.71 -4.52
CA ASN A 52 -9.21 6.73 -3.17
C ASN A 52 -8.01 5.81 -3.05
N LEU A 53 -8.09 4.65 -3.67
CA LEU A 53 -6.96 3.73 -3.67
C LEU A 53 -5.75 4.36 -4.33
N ARG A 54 -5.93 4.97 -5.49
CA ARG A 54 -4.83 5.60 -6.20
C ARG A 54 -4.24 6.76 -5.41
N ALA A 55 -5.11 7.58 -4.79
CA ALA A 55 -4.64 8.69 -3.98
C ALA A 55 -3.85 8.21 -2.77
N SER A 56 -4.31 7.14 -2.14
CA SER A 56 -3.62 6.58 -0.98
C SER A 56 -2.27 6.01 -1.38
N CYS A 57 -2.19 5.31 -2.50
CA CYS A 57 -0.92 4.80 -3.00
C CYS A 57 0.04 5.94 -3.31
N ARG A 58 -0.46 7.03 -3.90
CA ARG A 58 0.39 8.18 -4.19
C ARG A 58 0.96 8.79 -2.91
N ARG A 59 0.14 8.89 -1.87
CA ARG A 59 0.63 9.43 -0.61
C ARG A 59 1.67 8.54 0.03
N LEU A 60 1.49 7.23 -0.08
CA LEU A 60 2.50 6.30 0.42
C LEU A 60 3.78 6.40 -0.39
N GLU A 61 3.65 6.60 -1.69
CA GLU A 61 4.82 6.79 -2.55
C GLU A 61 5.55 8.09 -2.19
N ASP A 62 4.80 9.16 -1.95
CA ASP A 62 5.38 10.45 -1.55
C ASP A 62 6.12 10.32 -0.22
N ALA A 63 5.64 9.45 0.66
CA ALA A 63 6.31 9.21 1.93
C ALA A 63 7.56 8.32 1.77
N GLY A 64 7.75 7.74 0.60
CA GLY A 64 8.89 6.87 0.35
C GLY A 64 8.67 5.42 0.74
N TRP A 65 7.43 5.04 1.00
CA TRP A 65 7.10 3.69 1.49
C TRP A 65 6.64 2.76 0.37
N LEU A 66 6.22 3.31 -0.75
CA LEU A 66 5.83 2.54 -1.93
C LEU A 66 6.58 3.04 -3.14
N ARG A 67 6.71 2.15 -4.12
CA ARG A 67 7.21 2.49 -5.43
C ARG A 67 6.17 2.08 -6.45
N THR A 68 5.84 2.97 -7.37
CA THR A 68 4.89 2.68 -8.43
C THR A 68 5.65 2.32 -9.69
N LEU A 69 5.24 1.24 -10.31
CA LEU A 69 5.86 0.72 -11.52
C LEU A 69 4.80 0.55 -12.58
N ARG A 70 5.21 0.67 -13.83
CA ARG A 70 4.31 0.42 -14.94
C ARG A 70 4.73 -0.87 -15.62
N ALA A 71 3.82 -1.83 -15.63
CA ALA A 71 4.08 -3.11 -16.26
C ALA A 71 4.10 -2.97 -17.78
N PRO A 72 4.65 -3.97 -18.49
CA PRO A 72 4.69 -3.90 -19.95
C PRO A 72 3.33 -3.71 -20.62
N ASN A 73 2.27 -4.19 -19.99
CA ASN A 73 0.92 -4.02 -20.51
C ASN A 73 0.30 -2.69 -20.08
N LEU A 74 1.12 -1.75 -19.61
CA LEU A 74 0.72 -0.42 -19.17
C LEU A 74 -0.11 -0.41 -17.89
N GLN A 75 -0.29 -1.54 -17.25
CA GLN A 75 -0.96 -1.57 -15.95
C GLN A 75 -0.02 -1.06 -14.88
N LEU A 76 -0.61 -0.39 -13.89
CA LEU A 76 0.17 0.10 -12.77
C LEU A 76 0.32 -1.00 -11.72
N ALA A 77 1.48 -1.03 -11.12
CA ALA A 77 1.77 -1.96 -10.03
C ALA A 77 2.52 -1.19 -8.94
N VAL A 78 2.43 -1.69 -7.73
CA VAL A 78 3.10 -1.05 -6.59
C VAL A 78 3.88 -2.11 -5.83
N GLU A 79 4.96 -1.68 -5.19
CA GLU A 79 5.70 -2.56 -4.29
C GLU A 79 6.25 -1.74 -3.14
N LEU A 80 6.47 -2.42 -2.02
CA LEU A 80 7.03 -1.77 -0.85
C LEU A 80 8.50 -1.46 -1.09
N THR A 81 8.92 -0.29 -0.61
CA THR A 81 10.34 0.00 -0.46
C THR A 81 10.82 -0.59 0.87
N ASP A 82 12.12 -0.54 1.11
CA ASP A 82 12.65 -0.97 2.41
C ASP A 82 12.02 -0.15 3.54
N ALA A 83 11.89 1.16 3.34
CA ALA A 83 11.25 2.00 4.34
C ALA A 83 9.79 1.59 4.54
N GLY A 84 9.11 1.19 3.46
CA GLY A 84 7.74 0.72 3.56
C GLY A 84 7.62 -0.56 4.35
N ARG A 85 8.57 -1.48 4.16
CA ARG A 85 8.58 -2.72 4.94
C ARG A 85 8.77 -2.42 6.43
N ASP A 86 9.64 -1.45 6.74
CA ASP A 86 9.85 -1.04 8.13
C ASP A 86 8.58 -0.44 8.72
N GLN A 87 7.83 0.32 7.94
CA GLN A 87 6.58 0.90 8.41
C GLN A 87 5.50 -0.15 8.60
N ALA A 88 5.51 -1.18 7.78
CA ALA A 88 4.47 -2.21 7.83
C ALA A 88 4.71 -3.21 8.95
N ALA A 89 5.95 -3.45 9.33
CA ALA A 89 6.29 -4.49 10.29
C ALA A 89 5.51 -4.37 11.61
N PRO A 90 5.46 -3.18 12.26
CA PRO A 90 4.67 -3.08 13.49
C PRO A 90 3.19 -3.33 13.27
N LEU A 91 2.68 -3.00 12.09
CA LEU A 91 1.27 -3.20 11.80
C LEU A 91 0.91 -4.66 11.67
N LEU A 92 1.84 -5.46 11.17
CA LEU A 92 1.61 -6.89 11.04
C LEU A 92 1.57 -7.58 12.39
N GLN A 93 2.25 -7.02 13.37
CA GLN A 93 2.31 -7.62 14.70
C GLN A 93 1.16 -7.20 15.59
N ALA A 94 0.41 -6.22 15.18
CA ALA A 94 -0.67 -5.69 15.99
C ALA A 94 -1.86 -6.63 16.09
#